data_800014c031594ff4ebec57bb467de47d
#
_entry.id   800014c031594ff4ebec57bb467de47d
#
_cell.length_a   1.000
_cell.length_b   1.000
_cell.length_c   1.000
_cell.angle_alpha   90.00
_cell.angle_beta   90.00
_cell.angle_gamma   90.00
#
_symmetry.space_group_name_H-M   'P 1'
#
loop_
_entity.id
_entity.type
_entity.pdbx_description
1 polymer ?
#
loop_
_entity_poly.entity_id
_entity_poly.type
_entity_poly.pdbx_seq_one_letter_code
_entity_poly.pdbx_strand_id
1 'polypeptide(L)'
;MFRFDKEQIIVDMNGVKMGGQPGEYPTVLAGTIFYGGHKIISDEKAGDFDKDAADGLIKTMEEMSDVTGNPCVIQNFGATAEAMVKYLEFVGDVCDKPFLIDSTAAAAKIAGVEYVQESD
;
A
#
# COMPACT_ATOMS: atom_id res chain seq x y z
N MET A 1 25.78 -7.33 15.70
CA MET A 1 24.67 -6.49 15.27
C MET A 1 23.85 -6.05 16.49
N PHE A 2 23.34 -4.84 16.46
CA PHE A 2 22.49 -4.34 17.54
C PHE A 2 21.23 -5.17 17.70
N ARG A 3 20.84 -5.42 18.96
CA ARG A 3 19.64 -6.19 19.28
C ARG A 3 18.93 -5.53 20.47
N PHE A 4 17.62 -5.36 20.37
CA PHE A 4 16.84 -4.85 21.50
C PHE A 4 16.63 -5.96 22.53
N ASP A 5 16.71 -5.59 23.82
CA ASP A 5 16.43 -6.53 24.91
C ASP A 5 14.97 -6.93 24.94
N LYS A 6 14.09 -6.00 24.58
CA LYS A 6 12.66 -6.27 24.51
C LYS A 6 12.33 -7.03 23.23
N GLU A 7 11.49 -8.04 23.34
CA GLU A 7 10.99 -8.77 22.18
C GLU A 7 10.29 -7.81 21.21
N GLN A 8 10.62 -7.92 19.93
CA GLN A 8 10.06 -7.07 18.89
C GLN A 8 8.93 -7.81 18.18
N ILE A 9 7.80 -7.13 18.03
CA ILE A 9 6.61 -7.71 17.39
C ILE A 9 6.89 -7.91 15.90
N ILE A 10 6.46 -9.05 15.38
CA ILE A 10 6.51 -9.36 13.94
C ILE A 10 5.08 -9.41 13.44
N VAL A 11 4.79 -8.66 12.38
CA VAL A 11 3.48 -8.66 11.72
C VAL A 11 3.64 -9.33 10.37
N ASP A 12 2.80 -10.31 10.08
CA ASP A 12 2.74 -10.95 8.77
C ASP A 12 1.55 -10.37 8.00
N MET A 13 1.86 -9.67 6.90
CA MET A 13 0.84 -9.09 6.03
C MET A 13 0.78 -9.91 4.75
N ASN A 14 -0.02 -10.96 4.77
CA ASN A 14 -0.24 -11.84 3.62
C ASN A 14 1.08 -12.34 3.00
N GLY A 15 2.00 -12.80 3.84
CA GLY A 15 3.29 -13.33 3.44
C GLY A 15 4.45 -12.34 3.50
N VAL A 16 4.19 -11.06 3.71
CA VAL A 16 5.23 -10.04 3.91
C VAL A 16 5.40 -9.78 5.40
N LYS A 17 6.55 -10.14 5.95
CA LYS A 17 6.85 -9.97 7.38
C LYS A 17 7.49 -8.63 7.64
N MET A 18 6.97 -7.91 8.62
CA MET A 18 7.49 -6.61 9.07
C MET A 18 7.72 -6.63 10.57
N GLY A 19 8.78 -5.97 11.02
CA GLY A 19 9.12 -5.90 12.43
C GLY A 19 10.25 -6.85 12.78
N GLY A 20 10.23 -7.32 14.03
CA GLY A 20 11.31 -8.16 14.54
C GLY A 20 12.54 -7.36 14.97
N GLN A 21 13.62 -8.06 15.26
CA GLN A 21 14.90 -7.43 15.61
C GLN A 21 15.53 -6.80 14.37
N PRO A 22 16.41 -5.78 14.55
CA PRO A 22 17.10 -5.18 13.40
C PRO A 22 17.81 -6.25 12.56
N GLY A 23 17.54 -6.26 11.26
CA GLY A 23 18.12 -7.20 10.31
C GLY A 23 17.55 -8.60 10.33
N GLU A 24 16.51 -8.86 11.11
CA GLU A 24 15.88 -10.19 11.17
C GLU A 24 15.17 -10.55 9.86
N TYR A 25 14.50 -9.59 9.26
CA TYR A 25 13.82 -9.74 7.97
C TYR A 25 14.29 -8.65 7.00
N PRO A 26 14.14 -8.87 5.67
CA PRO A 26 14.48 -7.85 4.69
C PRO A 26 13.66 -6.57 4.88
N THR A 27 14.23 -5.44 4.50
CA THR A 27 13.52 -4.16 4.49
C THR A 27 12.34 -4.23 3.54
N VAL A 28 11.17 -3.82 4.02
CA VAL A 28 9.94 -3.76 3.21
C VAL A 28 9.85 -2.39 2.53
N LEU A 29 9.66 -2.38 1.22
CA LEU A 29 9.48 -1.16 0.44
C LEU A 29 7.99 -0.81 0.40
N ALA A 30 7.62 0.38 0.89
CA ALA A 30 6.25 0.86 0.83
C ALA A 30 6.16 1.95 -0.25
N GLY A 31 5.48 1.65 -1.35
CA GLY A 31 5.26 2.61 -2.42
C GLY A 31 3.96 3.36 -2.23
N THR A 32 4.04 4.66 -2.00
CA THR A 32 2.85 5.50 -1.85
C THR A 32 2.30 5.89 -3.21
N ILE A 33 1.02 5.69 -3.40
CA ILE A 33 0.33 6.00 -4.65
C ILE A 33 -0.98 6.76 -4.34
N PHE A 34 -1.45 7.55 -5.28
CA PHE A 34 -2.69 8.33 -5.19
C PHE A 34 -2.67 9.46 -4.14
N TYR A 35 -1.49 9.87 -3.71
CA TYR A 35 -1.33 10.97 -2.75
C TYR A 35 -1.72 12.32 -3.39
N GLY A 36 -2.01 13.30 -2.54
CA GLY A 36 -2.38 14.64 -3.00
C GLY A 36 -1.28 15.24 -3.89
N GLY A 37 -1.66 15.70 -5.07
CA GLY A 37 -0.72 16.25 -6.05
C GLY A 37 -0.02 15.21 -6.92
N HIS A 38 -0.35 13.94 -6.77
CA HIS A 38 0.20 12.88 -7.64
C HIS A 38 -0.23 13.12 -9.09
N LYS A 39 0.73 13.09 -10.02
CA LYS A 39 0.49 13.47 -11.43
C LYS A 39 -0.55 12.62 -12.14
N ILE A 40 -0.75 11.39 -11.70
CA ILE A 40 -1.71 10.46 -12.32
C ILE A 40 -3.16 10.74 -11.92
N ILE A 41 -3.39 11.58 -10.93
CA ILE A 41 -4.74 11.90 -10.43
C ILE A 41 -5.30 13.10 -11.20
N SER A 42 -6.52 12.94 -11.75
CA SER A 42 -7.26 14.02 -12.41
C SER A 42 -8.31 14.65 -11.50
N ASP A 43 -8.93 13.85 -10.61
CA ASP A 43 -9.88 14.35 -9.61
C ASP A 43 -9.66 13.62 -8.29
N GLU A 44 -9.04 14.30 -7.34
CA GLU A 44 -8.66 13.75 -6.04
C GLU A 44 -9.87 13.35 -5.19
N LYS A 45 -10.96 14.12 -5.29
CA LYS A 45 -12.16 13.87 -4.47
C LYS A 45 -12.99 12.73 -5.03
N ALA A 46 -13.14 12.66 -6.34
CA ALA A 46 -13.89 11.61 -7.02
C ALA A 46 -13.08 10.31 -7.15
N GLY A 47 -11.76 10.38 -7.04
CA GLY A 47 -10.90 9.23 -7.25
C GLY A 47 -10.67 8.88 -8.71
N ASP A 48 -10.66 9.89 -9.59
CA ASP A 48 -10.38 9.70 -11.00
C ASP A 48 -8.89 9.83 -11.27
N PHE A 49 -8.34 8.89 -12.01
CA PHE A 49 -6.91 8.81 -12.26
C PHE A 49 -6.60 8.07 -13.56
N ASP A 50 -5.35 8.20 -14.02
CA ASP A 50 -4.85 7.48 -15.19
C ASP A 50 -4.50 6.03 -14.79
N LYS A 51 -5.34 5.09 -15.19
CA LYS A 51 -5.20 3.67 -14.82
C LYS A 51 -3.96 3.03 -15.43
N ASP A 52 -3.60 3.38 -16.65
CA ASP A 52 -2.41 2.83 -17.31
C ASP A 52 -1.14 3.30 -16.60
N ALA A 53 -1.08 4.58 -16.25
CA ALA A 53 0.05 5.14 -15.50
C ALA A 53 0.18 4.50 -14.12
N ALA A 54 -0.95 4.30 -13.43
CA ALA A 54 -0.96 3.65 -12.12
C ALA A 54 -0.47 2.21 -12.20
N ASP A 55 -0.96 1.45 -13.18
CA ASP A 55 -0.52 0.07 -13.39
C ASP A 55 0.98 0.02 -13.67
N GLY A 56 1.49 0.92 -14.49
CA GLY A 56 2.92 1.01 -14.80
C GLY A 56 3.77 1.26 -13.57
N LEU A 57 3.33 2.14 -12.65
CA LEU A 57 4.04 2.40 -11.40
C LEU A 57 4.06 1.17 -10.50
N ILE A 58 2.93 0.48 -10.38
CA ILE A 58 2.83 -0.73 -9.57
C ILE A 58 3.74 -1.84 -10.13
N LYS A 59 3.72 -2.05 -11.44
CA LYS A 59 4.57 -3.05 -12.09
C LYS A 59 6.06 -2.74 -11.92
N THR A 60 6.45 -1.47 -12.01
CA THR A 60 7.83 -1.05 -11.76
C THR A 60 8.25 -1.39 -10.35
N MET A 61 7.39 -1.15 -9.36
CA MET A 61 7.71 -1.48 -7.98
C MET A 61 7.84 -2.99 -7.78
N GLU A 62 6.96 -3.78 -8.37
CA GLU A 62 7.05 -5.24 -8.31
C GLU A 62 8.36 -5.75 -8.91
N GLU A 63 8.77 -5.20 -10.06
CA GLU A 63 10.05 -5.54 -10.69
C GLU A 63 11.24 -5.21 -9.80
N MET A 64 11.24 -4.03 -9.19
CA MET A 64 12.32 -3.63 -8.29
C MET A 64 12.35 -4.50 -7.03
N SER A 65 11.20 -4.91 -6.54
CA SER A 65 11.10 -5.86 -5.43
C SER A 65 11.77 -7.18 -5.79
N ASP A 66 11.49 -7.71 -6.97
CA ASP A 66 12.07 -8.96 -7.44
C ASP A 66 13.59 -8.86 -7.66
N VAL A 67 14.04 -7.77 -8.27
CA VAL A 67 15.46 -7.54 -8.54
C VAL A 67 16.28 -7.39 -7.25
N THR A 68 15.75 -6.67 -6.27
CA THR A 68 16.47 -6.37 -5.03
C THR A 68 16.33 -7.46 -3.97
N GLY A 69 15.28 -8.29 -4.07
CA GLY A 69 14.92 -9.24 -3.02
C GLY A 69 14.22 -8.61 -1.83
N ASN A 70 13.94 -7.31 -1.87
CA ASN A 70 13.19 -6.62 -0.82
C ASN A 70 11.70 -6.73 -1.11
N PRO A 71 10.88 -7.24 -0.17
CA PRO A 71 9.43 -7.31 -0.39
C PRO A 71 8.82 -5.92 -0.48
N CYS A 72 7.67 -5.80 -1.13
CA CYS A 72 7.00 -4.52 -1.28
C CYS A 72 5.53 -4.59 -0.87
N VAL A 73 5.02 -3.44 -0.44
CA VAL A 73 3.60 -3.23 -0.16
C VAL A 73 3.18 -1.93 -0.84
N ILE A 74 1.91 -1.82 -1.17
CA ILE A 74 1.36 -0.62 -1.81
C ILE A 74 0.67 0.21 -0.75
N GLN A 75 1.13 1.44 -0.54
CA GLN A 75 0.49 2.36 0.39
C GLN A 75 -0.51 3.23 -0.38
N ASN A 76 -1.80 2.93 -0.22
CA ASN A 76 -2.87 3.64 -0.89
C ASN A 76 -3.30 4.85 -0.08
N PHE A 77 -3.11 6.04 -0.62
CA PHE A 77 -3.63 7.26 -0.03
C PHE A 77 -4.94 7.62 -0.71
N GLY A 78 -5.99 7.88 0.07
CA GLY A 78 -7.28 8.32 -0.46
C GLY A 78 -7.73 9.59 0.25
N ALA A 79 -8.07 10.62 -0.51
CA ALA A 79 -8.53 11.89 0.05
C ALA A 79 -9.96 11.82 0.58
N THR A 80 -10.79 10.96 -0.01
CA THR A 80 -12.21 10.78 0.35
C THR A 80 -12.56 9.31 0.44
N ALA A 81 -13.70 8.98 1.04
CA ALA A 81 -14.21 7.62 1.09
C ALA A 81 -14.41 7.04 -0.32
N GLU A 82 -15.02 7.82 -1.22
CA GLU A 82 -15.25 7.42 -2.60
C GLU A 82 -13.94 7.12 -3.33
N ALA A 83 -12.96 8.00 -3.21
CA ALA A 83 -11.65 7.84 -3.85
C ALA A 83 -10.94 6.60 -3.30
N MET A 84 -10.93 6.42 -1.99
CA MET A 84 -10.27 5.29 -1.35
C MET A 84 -10.79 3.96 -1.88
N VAL A 85 -12.10 3.78 -1.98
CA VAL A 85 -12.69 2.54 -2.48
C VAL A 85 -12.29 2.27 -3.92
N LYS A 86 -12.32 3.30 -4.78
CA LYS A 86 -11.89 3.17 -6.18
C LYS A 86 -10.43 2.77 -6.30
N TYR A 87 -9.56 3.36 -5.50
CA TYR A 87 -8.14 3.04 -5.52
C TYR A 87 -7.87 1.60 -5.06
N LEU A 88 -8.50 1.18 -3.98
CA LEU A 88 -8.33 -0.17 -3.45
C LEU A 88 -8.86 -1.22 -4.42
N GLU A 89 -9.99 -0.95 -5.06
CA GLU A 89 -10.54 -1.84 -6.09
C GLU A 89 -9.55 -2.00 -7.24
N PHE A 90 -9.01 -0.91 -7.74
CA PHE A 90 -8.03 -0.95 -8.82
C PHE A 90 -6.76 -1.71 -8.43
N VAL A 91 -6.19 -1.40 -7.26
CA VAL A 91 -4.96 -2.06 -6.80
C VAL A 91 -5.20 -3.56 -6.59
N GLY A 92 -6.34 -3.93 -6.03
CA GLY A 92 -6.70 -5.34 -5.84
C GLY A 92 -6.82 -6.11 -7.14
N ASP A 93 -7.23 -5.45 -8.22
CA ASP A 93 -7.37 -6.08 -9.55
C ASP A 93 -6.02 -6.28 -10.25
N VAL A 94 -5.04 -5.39 -10.03
CA VAL A 94 -3.78 -5.40 -10.77
C VAL A 94 -2.58 -5.92 -9.98
N CYS A 95 -2.71 -6.09 -8.68
CA CYS A 95 -1.60 -6.44 -7.80
C CYS A 95 -2.05 -7.39 -6.70
N ASP A 96 -1.23 -8.39 -6.40
CA ASP A 96 -1.48 -9.36 -5.32
C ASP A 96 -0.65 -9.07 -4.06
N LYS A 97 0.12 -7.99 -4.05
CA LYS A 97 0.93 -7.60 -2.90
C LYS A 97 0.04 -7.01 -1.80
N PRO A 98 0.47 -7.09 -0.54
CA PRO A 98 -0.23 -6.43 0.55
C PRO A 98 -0.30 -4.93 0.33
N PHE A 99 -1.35 -4.29 0.85
CA PHE A 99 -1.47 -2.85 0.76
C PHE A 99 -1.83 -2.24 2.10
N LEU A 100 -1.48 -0.96 2.25
CA LEU A 100 -1.78 -0.17 3.42
C LEU A 100 -2.83 0.87 3.04
N ILE A 101 -3.68 1.20 4.01
CA ILE A 101 -4.74 2.20 3.85
C ILE A 101 -4.30 3.45 4.61
N ASP A 102 -4.13 4.56 3.90
CA ASP A 102 -3.67 5.82 4.47
C ASP A 102 -4.57 6.98 4.07
N SER A 103 -4.83 7.88 5.01
CA SER A 103 -5.57 9.11 4.75
C SER A 103 -5.45 10.05 5.94
N THR A 104 -5.64 11.33 5.68
CA THR A 104 -5.84 12.33 6.72
C THR A 104 -7.32 12.43 7.14
N ALA A 105 -8.23 11.81 6.37
CA ALA A 105 -9.66 11.82 6.64
C ALA A 105 -10.10 10.49 7.25
N ALA A 106 -10.70 10.53 8.44
CA ALA A 106 -11.18 9.32 9.12
C ALA A 106 -12.20 8.55 8.26
N ALA A 107 -13.10 9.26 7.59
CA ALA A 107 -14.11 8.65 6.72
C ALA A 107 -13.48 7.81 5.60
N ALA A 108 -12.37 8.27 5.03
CA ALA A 108 -11.66 7.53 3.98
C ALA A 108 -11.03 6.24 4.53
N LYS A 109 -10.40 6.32 5.71
CA LYS A 109 -9.81 5.12 6.35
C LYS A 109 -10.89 4.09 6.69
N ILE A 110 -12.00 4.53 7.28
CA ILE A 110 -13.10 3.64 7.65
C ILE A 110 -13.66 2.95 6.39
N ALA A 111 -13.92 3.72 5.34
CA ALA A 111 -14.43 3.17 4.08
C ALA A 111 -13.46 2.15 3.47
N GLY A 112 -12.17 2.41 3.54
CA GLY A 112 -11.14 1.49 3.05
C GLY A 112 -11.14 0.17 3.80
N VAL A 113 -11.19 0.22 5.13
CA VAL A 113 -11.21 -0.98 5.96
C VAL A 113 -12.48 -1.79 5.72
N GLU A 114 -13.64 -1.13 5.68
CA GLU A 114 -14.91 -1.80 5.39
C GLU A 114 -14.89 -2.48 4.03
N TYR A 115 -14.40 -1.80 3.01
CA TYR A 115 -14.30 -2.36 1.66
C TYR A 115 -13.44 -3.64 1.65
N VAL A 116 -12.29 -3.60 2.29
CA VAL A 116 -11.38 -4.76 2.35
C VAL A 116 -12.02 -5.93 3.08
N GLN A 117 -12.70 -5.67 4.19
CA GLN A 117 -13.39 -6.72 4.96
C GLN A 117 -14.50 -7.38 4.16
N GLU A 118 -15.21 -6.62 3.34
CA GLU A 118 -16.32 -7.12 2.52
C GLU A 118 -15.84 -7.84 1.25
N SER A 119 -14.67 -7.46 0.73
CA SER A 119 -14.17 -7.95 -0.56
C SER A 119 -13.36 -9.22 -0.47
N ASP A 120 -12.96 -9.58 0.69
CA ASP A 120 -12.04 -10.68 0.92
C ASP A 120 -12.32 -11.93 0.04
#